data_22a2cfa9d031b07361288d686538bc53
#
_entry.id   22a2cfa9d031b07361288d686538bc53
#
_cell.length_a   1.000
_cell.length_b   1.000
_cell.length_c   1.000
_cell.angle_alpha   90.00
_cell.angle_beta   90.00
_cell.angle_gamma   90.00
#
_symmetry.space_group_name_H-M   'P 1'
#
loop_
_entity.id
_entity.type
_entity.pdbx_description
1 polymer ?
#
loop_
_entity_poly.entity_id
_entity_poly.type
_entity_poly.pdbx_seq_one_letter_code
_entity_poly.pdbx_strand_id
1 'polypeptide(L)'
;TPFKVSIIISSGSFVLMPILDSVGYMDERFFIDYVDTEWCFRMLSKGYSIYVSTSATMEHAIGDKMINFWGLHIPVHSPVRRYYRIRNAIIFLNYKHIPLLLKLRDNAMNI
;
A
#
# COMPACT_ATOMS: atom_id res chain seq x y z
N THR A 1 10.05 -5.00 20.75
CA THR A 1 9.14 -6.12 20.45
C THR A 1 8.40 -5.84 19.14
N PRO A 2 8.47 -6.72 18.13
CA PRO A 2 7.71 -6.56 16.90
C PRO A 2 6.21 -6.47 17.18
N PHE A 3 5.49 -5.69 16.41
CA PHE A 3 4.05 -5.56 16.54
C PHE A 3 3.34 -5.84 15.21
N LYS A 4 2.11 -6.34 15.32
CA LYS A 4 1.31 -6.78 14.19
C LYS A 4 0.63 -5.60 13.51
N VAL A 5 0.65 -5.58 12.18
CA VAL A 5 0.01 -4.54 11.38
C VAL A 5 -0.76 -5.15 10.21
N SER A 6 -1.56 -4.34 9.53
CA SER A 6 -2.34 -4.79 8.36
C SER A 6 -1.71 -4.38 7.04
N ILE A 7 -0.99 -3.28 7.01
CA ILE A 7 -0.43 -2.71 5.78
C ILE A 7 1.00 -2.26 6.03
N ILE A 8 1.88 -2.57 5.10
CA ILE A 8 3.25 -2.04 5.06
C ILE A 8 3.59 -1.65 3.62
N ILE A 9 4.57 -0.78 3.46
CA ILE A 9 5.15 -0.49 2.14
C ILE A 9 6.17 -1.56 1.79
N SER A 10 6.46 -1.73 0.51
CA SER A 10 7.43 -2.74 0.06
C SER A 10 8.87 -2.41 0.47
N SER A 11 9.21 -1.12 0.59
CA SER A 11 10.55 -0.71 0.99
C SER A 11 10.88 -1.18 2.39
N GLY A 12 11.98 -1.92 2.53
CA GLY A 12 12.42 -2.48 3.80
C GLY A 12 11.62 -3.68 4.27
N SER A 13 10.81 -4.26 3.41
CA SER A 13 10.03 -5.46 3.73
C SER A 13 10.81 -6.72 3.43
N PHE A 14 10.60 -7.74 4.26
CA PHE A 14 11.10 -9.10 4.04
C PHE A 14 9.92 -10.06 4.04
N VAL A 15 9.94 -10.99 3.11
CA VAL A 15 8.90 -12.02 3.02
C VAL A 15 9.55 -13.39 2.86
N LEU A 16 9.01 -14.39 3.53
CA LEU A 16 9.48 -15.76 3.36
C LEU A 16 9.04 -16.27 1.98
N MET A 17 9.96 -16.91 1.26
CA MET A 17 9.68 -17.43 -0.08
C MET A 17 8.47 -18.35 -0.15
N PRO A 18 8.27 -19.30 0.79
CA PRO A 18 7.06 -20.14 0.77
C PRO A 18 5.76 -19.34 0.85
N ILE A 19 5.76 -18.22 1.59
CA ILE A 19 4.59 -17.35 1.67
C ILE A 19 4.36 -16.64 0.32
N LEU A 20 5.41 -16.14 -0.28
CA LEU A 20 5.34 -15.51 -1.60
C LEU A 20 4.81 -16.49 -2.65
N ASP A 21 5.28 -17.73 -2.62
CA ASP A 21 4.82 -18.76 -3.55
C ASP A 21 3.33 -19.11 -3.33
N SER A 22 2.88 -19.11 -2.06
CA SER A 22 1.48 -19.40 -1.71
C SER A 22 0.53 -18.28 -2.06
N VAL A 23 0.91 -17.03 -1.77
CA VAL A 23 0.06 -15.84 -1.98
C VAL A 23 0.12 -15.38 -3.44
N GLY A 24 1.24 -15.59 -4.09
CA GLY A 24 1.54 -15.08 -5.43
C GLY A 24 2.25 -13.73 -5.37
N TYR A 25 2.74 -13.31 -6.51
CA TYR A 25 3.46 -12.05 -6.64
C TYR A 25 2.51 -10.85 -6.61
N MET A 26 3.08 -9.66 -6.47
CA MET A 26 2.31 -8.44 -6.51
C MET A 26 1.61 -8.27 -7.86
N ASP A 27 0.42 -7.68 -7.83
CA ASP A 27 -0.41 -7.53 -9.02
C ASP A 27 0.12 -6.38 -9.89
N GLU A 28 0.69 -6.71 -11.03
CA GLU A 28 1.30 -5.76 -11.95
C GLU A 28 0.29 -4.77 -12.55
N ARG A 29 -0.98 -5.11 -12.55
CA ARG A 29 -2.03 -4.24 -13.10
C ARG A 29 -2.14 -2.91 -12.37
N PHE A 30 -1.73 -2.88 -11.08
CA PHE A 30 -1.72 -1.62 -10.32
C PHE A 30 -0.63 -0.67 -10.76
N PHE A 31 0.48 -1.18 -11.25
CA PHE A 31 1.65 -0.44 -11.71
C PHE A 31 2.30 0.41 -10.61
N ILE A 32 1.59 1.40 -10.09
CA ILE A 32 2.05 2.28 -9.02
C ILE A 32 0.89 2.61 -8.10
N ASP A 33 1.15 2.76 -6.81
CA ASP A 33 0.17 2.95 -5.75
C ASP A 33 -0.76 1.75 -5.57
N TYR A 34 -1.13 1.46 -4.34
CA TYR A 34 -1.99 0.34 -3.93
C TYR A 34 -1.42 -1.06 -4.18
N VAL A 35 -0.28 -1.18 -4.84
CA VAL A 35 0.37 -2.48 -5.10
C VAL A 35 0.64 -3.19 -3.77
N ASP A 36 1.27 -2.49 -2.84
CA ASP A 36 1.62 -3.02 -1.52
C ASP A 36 0.37 -3.31 -0.70
N THR A 37 -0.59 -2.40 -0.73
CA THR A 37 -1.84 -2.50 0.03
C THR A 37 -2.64 -3.73 -0.40
N GLU A 38 -2.80 -3.93 -1.70
CA GLU A 38 -3.50 -5.10 -2.23
C GLU A 38 -2.82 -6.40 -1.82
N TRP A 39 -1.51 -6.47 -1.96
CA TRP A 39 -0.75 -7.67 -1.63
C TRP A 39 -0.83 -7.97 -0.14
N CYS A 40 -0.74 -6.96 0.73
CA CYS A 40 -0.89 -7.14 2.17
C CYS A 40 -2.24 -7.74 2.53
N PHE A 41 -3.34 -7.20 2.01
CA PHE A 41 -4.66 -7.74 2.30
C PHE A 41 -4.88 -9.12 1.71
N ARG A 42 -4.31 -9.40 0.55
CA ARG A 42 -4.35 -10.75 -0.03
C ARG A 42 -3.63 -11.75 0.87
N MET A 43 -2.47 -11.38 1.39
CA MET A 43 -1.70 -12.20 2.32
C MET A 43 -2.48 -12.44 3.62
N LEU A 44 -3.07 -11.40 4.20
CA LEU A 44 -3.89 -11.52 5.41
C LEU A 44 -5.11 -12.41 5.18
N SER A 45 -5.74 -12.32 3.99
CA SER A 45 -6.90 -13.16 3.65
C SER A 45 -6.57 -14.64 3.59
N LYS A 46 -5.30 -15.00 3.41
CA LYS A 46 -4.81 -16.37 3.39
C LYS A 46 -4.31 -16.85 4.76
N GLY A 47 -4.50 -16.04 5.80
CA GLY A 47 -4.17 -16.42 7.17
C GLY A 47 -2.76 -16.07 7.63
N TYR A 48 -1.98 -15.38 6.84
CA TYR A 48 -0.65 -14.93 7.22
C TYR A 48 -0.71 -13.62 8.02
N SER A 49 0.39 -13.27 8.67
CA SER A 49 0.48 -12.08 9.51
C SER A 49 1.66 -11.21 9.09
N ILE A 50 1.54 -9.92 9.34
CA ILE A 50 2.56 -8.92 9.02
C ILE A 50 3.03 -8.28 10.32
N TYR A 51 4.34 -8.18 10.52
CA TYR A 51 4.94 -7.59 11.70
C TYR A 51 5.92 -6.49 11.32
N VAL A 52 5.96 -5.46 12.16
CA VAL A 52 6.94 -4.37 12.06
C VAL A 52 7.97 -4.54 13.17
N SER A 53 9.26 -4.52 12.78
CA SER A 53 10.35 -4.50 13.74
C SER A 53 10.64 -3.08 14.19
N THR A 54 10.71 -2.87 15.49
CA THR A 54 11.06 -1.56 16.08
C THR A 54 12.55 -1.39 16.31
N SER A 55 13.34 -2.45 16.16
CA SER A 55 14.79 -2.43 16.36
C SER A 55 15.59 -2.11 15.10
N ALA A 56 14.94 -2.10 13.94
CA ALA A 56 15.58 -1.79 12.67
C ALA A 56 15.03 -0.48 12.10
N THR A 57 15.92 0.33 11.54
CA THR A 57 15.55 1.58 10.89
C THR A 57 16.12 1.63 9.49
N MET A 58 15.42 2.30 8.58
CA MET A 58 15.85 2.47 7.21
C MET A 58 15.50 3.88 6.76
N GLU A 59 16.45 4.55 6.13
CA GLU A 59 16.18 5.81 5.45
C GLU A 59 15.54 5.51 4.10
N HIS A 60 14.44 6.22 3.82
CA HIS A 60 13.70 6.03 2.58
C HIS A 60 13.27 7.37 2.02
N ALA A 61 13.70 7.65 0.78
CA ALA A 61 13.31 8.85 0.06
C ALA A 61 12.00 8.59 -0.67
N ILE A 62 10.96 9.36 -0.33
CA ILE A 62 9.69 9.34 -1.07
C ILE A 62 9.86 10.25 -2.27
N GLY A 63 9.65 9.72 -3.49
CA GLY A 63 9.96 10.41 -4.72
C GLY A 63 9.09 11.62 -5.08
N ASP A 64 8.00 11.87 -4.37
CA ASP A 64 7.09 12.97 -4.67
C ASP A 64 7.53 14.26 -3.97
N LYS A 65 7.26 15.38 -4.64
CA LYS A 65 7.54 16.69 -4.09
C LYS A 65 6.54 17.05 -3.00
N MET A 66 7.02 17.82 -2.01
CA MET A 66 6.18 18.42 -0.99
C MET A 66 6.05 19.92 -1.27
N ILE A 67 4.85 20.46 -1.16
CA ILE A 67 4.62 21.90 -1.24
C ILE A 67 4.44 22.44 0.17
N ASN A 68 5.22 23.49 0.49
CA ASN A 68 5.03 24.28 1.70
C ASN A 68 3.92 25.31 1.45
N PHE A 69 2.82 25.15 2.16
CA PHE A 69 1.72 26.11 2.11
C PHE A 69 1.29 26.45 3.54
N TRP A 70 1.46 27.71 3.94
CA TRP A 70 1.11 28.18 5.29
C TRP A 70 1.72 27.33 6.40
N GLY A 71 2.98 26.88 6.24
CA GLY A 71 3.68 26.05 7.19
C GLY A 71 3.28 24.57 7.17
N LEU A 72 2.36 24.17 6.31
CA LEU A 72 1.98 22.78 6.11
C LEU A 72 2.77 22.17 4.96
N HIS A 73 3.21 20.92 5.13
CA HIS A 73 3.83 20.14 4.07
C HIS A 73 2.76 19.31 3.37
N ILE A 74 2.38 19.71 2.16
CA ILE A 74 1.35 19.01 1.39
C ILE A 74 2.03 18.18 0.31
N PRO A 75 1.85 16.84 0.32
CA PRO A 75 2.39 15.99 -0.74
C PRO A 75 1.67 16.26 -2.06
N VAL A 76 2.46 16.42 -3.12
CA VAL A 76 1.94 16.61 -4.47
C VAL A 76 2.35 15.43 -5.33
N HIS A 77 1.36 14.71 -5.84
CA HIS A 77 1.58 13.62 -6.75
C HIS A 77 1.60 14.12 -8.19
N SER A 78 2.44 13.47 -9.04
CA SER A 78 2.43 13.74 -10.47
C SER A 78 1.05 13.39 -11.08
N PRO A 79 0.67 13.99 -12.23
CA PRO A 79 -0.59 13.65 -12.89
C PRO A 79 -0.71 12.15 -13.21
N VAL A 80 0.39 11.51 -13.61
CA VAL A 80 0.42 10.07 -13.90
C VAL A 80 0.11 9.27 -12.63
N ARG A 81 0.72 9.63 -11.51
CA ARG A 81 0.49 8.95 -10.24
C ARG A 81 -0.94 9.15 -9.75
N ARG A 82 -1.50 10.34 -9.91
CA ARG A 82 -2.92 10.59 -9.58
C ARG A 82 -3.86 9.73 -10.42
N TYR A 83 -3.57 9.59 -11.70
CA TYR A 83 -4.34 8.70 -12.57
C TYR A 83 -4.37 7.28 -12.01
N TYR A 84 -3.21 6.72 -11.66
CA TYR A 84 -3.14 5.36 -11.14
C TYR A 84 -3.79 5.23 -9.76
N ARG A 85 -3.71 6.23 -8.91
CA ARG A 85 -4.39 6.21 -7.61
C ARG A 85 -5.90 6.09 -7.77
N ILE A 86 -6.48 6.91 -8.64
CA ILE A 86 -7.93 6.89 -8.90
C ILE A 86 -8.33 5.58 -9.56
N ARG A 87 -7.61 5.19 -10.59
CA ARG A 87 -7.86 3.94 -11.30
C ARG A 87 -7.80 2.73 -10.36
N ASN A 88 -6.76 2.67 -9.54
CA ASN A 88 -6.54 1.52 -8.65
C ASN A 88 -7.56 1.48 -7.51
N ALA A 89 -7.99 2.63 -7.01
CA ALA A 89 -9.06 2.68 -6.02
C ALA A 89 -10.36 2.11 -6.58
N ILE A 90 -10.66 2.39 -7.85
CA ILE A 90 -11.83 1.83 -8.53
C ILE A 90 -11.67 0.32 -8.72
N ILE A 91 -10.49 -0.14 -9.11
CA ILE A 91 -10.21 -1.58 -9.26
C ILE A 91 -10.41 -2.32 -7.93
N PHE A 92 -10.06 -1.71 -6.82
CA PHE A 92 -10.24 -2.29 -5.49
C PHE A 92 -11.70 -2.67 -5.19
N LEU A 93 -12.66 -1.99 -5.79
CA LEU A 93 -14.08 -2.30 -5.57
C LEU A 93 -14.43 -3.74 -5.95
N ASN A 94 -13.68 -4.33 -6.88
CA ASN A 94 -13.91 -5.69 -7.36
C ASN A 94 -13.13 -6.76 -6.58
N TYR A 95 -12.32 -6.37 -5.60
CA TYR A 95 -11.48 -7.29 -4.84
C TYR A 95 -12.14 -7.64 -3.51
N LYS A 96 -12.44 -8.91 -3.29
CA LYS A 96 -13.15 -9.37 -2.08
C LYS A 96 -12.30 -9.29 -0.82
N HIS A 97 -10.98 -9.45 -0.94
CA HIS A 97 -10.07 -9.45 0.22
C HIS A 97 -9.74 -8.05 0.72
N ILE A 98 -10.16 -6.99 0.03
CA ILE A 98 -9.97 -5.61 0.48
C ILE A 98 -11.15 -5.22 1.36
N PRO A 99 -10.94 -4.67 2.58
CA PRO A 99 -12.03 -4.24 3.46
C PRO A 99 -12.93 -3.20 2.80
N LEU A 100 -14.23 -3.34 2.99
CA LEU A 100 -15.23 -2.43 2.38
C LEU A 100 -15.02 -0.97 2.79
N LEU A 101 -14.72 -0.73 4.06
CA LEU A 101 -14.47 0.63 4.55
C LEU A 101 -13.28 1.28 3.86
N LEU A 102 -12.21 0.51 3.61
CA LEU A 102 -11.05 1.01 2.88
C LEU A 102 -11.40 1.34 1.43
N LYS A 103 -12.15 0.48 0.76
CA LYS A 103 -12.63 0.71 -0.60
C LYS A 103 -13.43 2.02 -0.70
N LEU A 104 -14.36 2.22 0.21
CA LEU A 104 -15.21 3.41 0.22
C LEU A 104 -14.41 4.66 0.53
N ARG A 105 -13.52 4.61 1.53
CA ARG A 105 -12.66 5.72 1.89
C ARG A 105 -11.78 6.15 0.72
N ASP A 106 -11.09 5.20 0.08
CA ASP A 106 -10.14 5.51 -0.98
C ASP A 106 -10.84 6.05 -2.22
N ASN A 107 -12.01 5.53 -2.55
CA ASN A 107 -12.79 6.05 -3.67
C ASN A 107 -13.35 7.45 -3.37
N ALA A 108 -13.77 7.71 -2.14
CA ALA A 108 -14.23 9.03 -1.74
C ALA A 108 -13.10 10.07 -1.74
N MET A 109 -11.92 9.70 -1.24
CA MET A 109 -10.79 10.63 -1.14
C MET A 109 -10.12 10.93 -2.48
N ASN A 110 -10.29 10.08 -3.49
CA ASN A 110 -9.66 10.26 -4.80
C ASN A 110 -10.58 10.92 -5.84
N ILE A 111 -11.80 11.25 -5.43
CA ILE A 111 -12.72 12.04 -6.25
C ILE A 111 -12.36 13.54 -6.10
#